data_24c817a4402585b721d8956f98f2c85b
#
_entry.id   24c817a4402585b721d8956f98f2c85b
#
_cell.length_a   1.000
_cell.length_b   1.000
_cell.length_c   1.000
_cell.angle_alpha   90.00
_cell.angle_beta   90.00
_cell.angle_gamma   90.00
#
_symmetry.space_group_name_H-M   'P 1'
#
loop_
_entity.id
_entity.type
_entity.pdbx_description
1 polymer ?
#
loop_
_entity_poly.entity_id
_entity_poly.type
_entity_poly.pdbx_seq_one_letter_code
_entity_poly.pdbx_strand_id
1 'polypeptide(L)'
;DRKLLRFMGESAGYAYLATLDALKMAGVDNNYLDNPRIGIVAGSGGASTRIMVESSDIARNRGPKRIGPYGVTKSMSSSISAIIATALKLKGINYSISSACATSAHCIGHAADLIKNGQQDIIIAGGSDDEHWSSSCLFDAMGALSSNFNENPTVASRPYDSNRDGFVISGGAGMLVLEEEEHAKKRGANILAKLSGYFANSDGYDMVAPSGEGAIRCMDGAIKEMKSEIDYINTHGTSTPVGDVAELNAIKELFGSNAPMI
;
A
#
# COMPACT_ATOMS: atom_id res chain seq x y z
N ASP A 1 -22.14 7.00 4.38
CA ASP A 1 -23.39 6.24 4.45
C ASP A 1 -23.27 5.12 5.50
N ARG A 2 -24.20 5.09 6.49
CA ARG A 2 -24.22 4.06 7.56
C ARG A 2 -24.38 2.63 7.02
N LYS A 3 -24.98 2.45 5.85
CA LYS A 3 -25.13 1.13 5.23
C LYS A 3 -23.78 0.59 4.76
N LEU A 4 -22.95 1.46 4.17
CA LEU A 4 -21.63 1.11 3.68
C LEU A 4 -20.68 0.77 4.83
N LEU A 5 -20.70 1.53 5.93
CA LEU A 5 -19.86 1.30 7.10
C LEU A 5 -19.99 -0.11 7.71
N ARG A 6 -21.15 -0.76 7.54
CA ARG A 6 -21.38 -2.12 8.05
C ARG A 6 -20.47 -3.16 7.37
N PHE A 7 -20.03 -2.89 6.15
CA PHE A 7 -19.18 -3.77 5.34
C PHE A 7 -17.70 -3.48 5.50
N MET A 8 -17.32 -2.32 6.07
CA MET A 8 -15.92 -1.87 6.17
C MET A 8 -15.24 -2.43 7.42
N GLY A 9 -14.04 -3.00 7.25
CA GLY A 9 -13.00 -3.02 8.25
C GLY A 9 -12.31 -1.66 8.31
N GLU A 10 -11.40 -1.45 9.26
CA GLU A 10 -10.72 -0.15 9.44
C GLU A 10 -9.87 0.21 8.22
N SER A 11 -9.06 -0.73 7.70
CA SER A 11 -8.25 -0.51 6.50
C SER A 11 -9.09 -0.06 5.30
N ALA A 12 -10.25 -0.70 5.07
CA ALA A 12 -11.15 -0.28 3.99
C ALA A 12 -11.76 1.11 4.24
N GLY A 13 -11.98 1.47 5.50
CA GLY A 13 -12.41 2.81 5.90
C GLY A 13 -11.37 3.88 5.60
N TYR A 14 -10.10 3.65 5.96
CA TYR A 14 -8.99 4.54 5.65
C TYR A 14 -8.81 4.71 4.13
N ALA A 15 -8.78 3.59 3.39
CA ALA A 15 -8.66 3.62 1.94
C ALA A 15 -9.82 4.36 1.26
N TYR A 16 -11.04 4.21 1.76
CA TYR A 16 -12.20 4.92 1.23
C TYR A 16 -12.07 6.44 1.42
N LEU A 17 -11.65 6.90 2.60
CA LEU A 17 -11.44 8.33 2.86
C LEU A 17 -10.31 8.89 1.98
N ALA A 18 -9.17 8.22 1.92
CA ALA A 18 -8.06 8.60 1.05
C ALA A 18 -8.46 8.64 -0.44
N THR A 19 -9.32 7.70 -0.86
CA THR A 19 -9.88 7.70 -2.23
C THR A 19 -10.74 8.92 -2.51
N LEU A 20 -11.59 9.33 -1.58
CA LEU A 20 -12.43 10.52 -1.76
C LEU A 20 -11.58 11.78 -1.90
N ASP A 21 -10.52 11.91 -1.10
CA ASP A 21 -9.58 13.04 -1.20
C ASP A 21 -8.81 13.01 -2.53
N ALA A 22 -8.32 11.84 -2.95
CA ALA A 22 -7.63 11.68 -4.24
C ALA A 22 -8.53 12.04 -5.43
N LEU A 23 -9.78 11.58 -5.45
CA LEU A 23 -10.75 11.93 -6.49
C LEU A 23 -11.07 13.43 -6.52
N LYS A 24 -11.21 14.06 -5.36
CA LYS A 24 -11.40 15.50 -5.25
C LYS A 24 -10.20 16.26 -5.81
N MET A 25 -8.97 15.85 -5.48
CA MET A 25 -7.74 16.47 -6.01
C MET A 25 -7.62 16.28 -7.52
N ALA A 26 -8.03 15.13 -8.04
CA ALA A 26 -8.04 14.82 -9.47
C ALA A 26 -9.17 15.49 -10.25
N GLY A 27 -10.14 16.14 -9.58
CA GLY A 27 -11.32 16.69 -10.23
C GLY A 27 -12.21 15.65 -10.90
N VAL A 28 -12.30 14.45 -10.31
CA VAL A 28 -13.14 13.33 -10.80
C VAL A 28 -14.38 13.23 -9.91
N ASP A 29 -15.52 13.57 -10.46
CA ASP A 29 -16.81 13.53 -9.75
C ASP A 29 -17.60 12.22 -10.03
N ASN A 30 -18.73 12.06 -9.34
CA ASN A 30 -19.57 10.87 -9.47
C ASN A 30 -20.13 10.65 -10.88
N ASN A 31 -20.33 11.70 -11.66
CA ASN A 31 -20.83 11.56 -13.04
C ASN A 31 -19.75 10.97 -13.95
N TYR A 32 -18.50 11.30 -13.64
CA TYR A 32 -17.34 10.78 -14.37
C TYR A 32 -17.09 9.30 -14.07
N LEU A 33 -17.38 8.86 -12.82
CA LEU A 33 -17.14 7.49 -12.36
C LEU A 33 -18.05 6.43 -13.00
N ASP A 34 -19.19 6.82 -13.59
CA ASP A 34 -20.09 5.90 -14.32
C ASP A 34 -19.55 5.57 -15.72
N ASN A 35 -18.34 5.02 -15.76
CA ASN A 35 -17.60 4.71 -16.97
C ASN A 35 -16.87 3.37 -16.82
N PRO A 36 -17.06 2.39 -17.75
CA PRO A 36 -16.37 1.09 -17.69
C PRO A 36 -14.85 1.18 -17.89
N ARG A 37 -14.33 2.34 -18.26
CA ARG A 37 -12.91 2.58 -18.41
C ARG A 37 -12.26 3.19 -17.16
N ILE A 38 -13.01 3.24 -16.05
CA ILE A 38 -12.53 3.69 -14.74
C ILE A 38 -12.58 2.52 -13.75
N GLY A 39 -11.42 2.10 -13.27
CA GLY A 39 -11.26 0.94 -12.40
C GLY A 39 -10.56 1.24 -11.08
N ILE A 40 -10.33 0.18 -10.32
CA ILE A 40 -9.57 0.20 -9.09
C ILE A 40 -8.67 -1.03 -8.96
N VAL A 41 -7.42 -0.79 -8.56
CA VAL A 41 -6.46 -1.83 -8.12
C VAL A 41 -5.90 -1.39 -6.79
N ALA A 42 -6.38 -1.96 -5.70
CA ALA A 42 -5.97 -1.56 -4.36
C ALA A 42 -5.97 -2.75 -3.41
N GLY A 43 -5.01 -2.80 -2.49
CA GLY A 43 -4.82 -3.94 -1.64
C GLY A 43 -4.38 -3.61 -0.22
N SER A 44 -4.10 -4.68 0.53
CA SER A 44 -3.56 -4.65 1.89
C SER A 44 -2.45 -5.68 1.99
N GLY A 45 -1.44 -5.40 2.80
CA GLY A 45 -0.37 -6.35 3.12
C GLY A 45 -0.87 -7.56 3.91
N GLY A 46 -1.96 -7.40 4.64
CA GLY A 46 -2.66 -8.46 5.36
C GLY A 46 -4.18 -8.26 5.36
N ALA A 47 -4.94 -9.35 5.53
CA ALA A 47 -6.37 -9.22 5.81
C ALA A 47 -6.57 -8.56 7.18
N SER A 48 -7.75 -7.97 7.44
CA SER A 48 -8.05 -7.39 8.76
C SER A 48 -7.97 -8.44 9.87
N THR A 49 -6.85 -8.45 10.58
CA THR A 49 -6.59 -9.39 11.69
C THR A 49 -7.55 -9.14 12.85
N ARG A 50 -7.93 -7.89 13.12
CA ARG A 50 -8.96 -7.53 14.08
C ARG A 50 -10.24 -8.31 13.84
N ILE A 51 -10.80 -8.22 12.64
CA ILE A 51 -12.08 -8.87 12.29
C ILE A 51 -11.99 -10.39 12.39
N MET A 52 -10.84 -10.96 12.01
CA MET A 52 -10.63 -12.41 12.11
C MET A 52 -10.60 -12.88 13.57
N VAL A 53 -9.90 -12.16 14.45
CA VAL A 53 -9.80 -12.48 15.88
C VAL A 53 -11.16 -12.31 16.55
N GLU A 54 -11.82 -11.16 16.40
CA GLU A 54 -13.13 -10.89 16.97
C GLU A 54 -14.18 -11.91 16.51
N SER A 55 -14.19 -12.25 15.21
CA SER A 55 -15.11 -13.26 14.67
C SER A 55 -14.82 -14.65 15.24
N SER A 56 -13.57 -15.00 15.42
CA SER A 56 -13.16 -16.28 16.02
C SER A 56 -13.60 -16.39 17.48
N ASP A 57 -13.44 -15.32 18.25
CA ASP A 57 -13.86 -15.26 19.65
C ASP A 57 -15.37 -15.30 19.79
N ILE A 58 -16.10 -14.60 18.94
CA ILE A 58 -17.56 -14.70 18.89
C ILE A 58 -17.99 -16.12 18.54
N ALA A 59 -17.35 -16.76 17.56
CA ALA A 59 -17.68 -18.13 17.16
C ALA A 59 -17.46 -19.14 18.30
N ARG A 60 -16.31 -19.04 19.01
CA ARG A 60 -15.99 -19.91 20.15
C ARG A 60 -16.96 -19.74 21.34
N ASN A 61 -17.26 -18.49 21.67
CA ASN A 61 -18.01 -18.17 22.90
C ASN A 61 -19.53 -18.15 22.70
N ARG A 62 -20.04 -17.85 21.50
CA ARG A 62 -21.45 -17.57 21.24
C ARG A 62 -22.02 -18.28 20.01
N GLY A 63 -21.18 -19.02 19.28
CA GLY A 63 -21.54 -19.73 18.05
C GLY A 63 -21.47 -18.86 16.77
N PRO A 64 -21.25 -19.50 15.60
CA PRO A 64 -20.95 -18.79 14.35
C PRO A 64 -22.07 -17.85 13.86
N LYS A 65 -23.34 -18.15 14.16
CA LYS A 65 -24.48 -17.28 13.79
C LYS A 65 -24.41 -15.89 14.45
N ARG A 66 -23.64 -15.74 15.52
CA ARG A 66 -23.49 -14.47 16.25
C ARG A 66 -22.45 -13.53 15.65
N ILE A 67 -21.63 -13.99 14.71
CA ILE A 67 -20.69 -13.14 13.95
C ILE A 67 -21.47 -12.09 13.13
N GLY A 68 -22.64 -12.47 12.61
CA GLY A 68 -23.45 -11.64 11.75
C GLY A 68 -23.01 -11.72 10.27
N PRO A 69 -23.72 -11.03 9.37
CA PRO A 69 -23.59 -11.23 7.92
C PRO A 69 -22.40 -10.49 7.27
N TYR A 70 -21.68 -9.66 8.02
CA TYR A 70 -20.67 -8.75 7.45
C TYR A 70 -19.23 -9.22 7.66
N GLY A 71 -18.98 -10.31 8.36
CA GLY A 71 -17.64 -10.80 8.70
C GLY A 71 -16.78 -11.06 7.46
N VAL A 72 -17.33 -11.73 6.46
CA VAL A 72 -16.61 -12.07 5.22
C VAL A 72 -16.14 -10.81 4.49
N THR A 73 -17.03 -9.85 4.24
CA THR A 73 -16.70 -8.63 3.49
C THR A 73 -15.68 -7.75 4.20
N LYS A 74 -15.64 -7.79 5.52
CA LYS A 74 -14.68 -7.03 6.34
C LYS A 74 -13.28 -7.67 6.37
N SER A 75 -13.20 -9.00 6.23
CA SER A 75 -11.95 -9.76 6.42
C SER A 75 -11.37 -10.34 5.13
N MET A 76 -12.09 -10.33 4.02
CA MET A 76 -11.55 -10.84 2.76
C MET A 76 -10.39 -9.97 2.25
N SER A 77 -9.39 -10.58 1.63
CA SER A 77 -8.19 -9.91 1.12
C SER A 77 -8.49 -8.82 0.07
N SER A 78 -9.63 -8.91 -0.62
CA SER A 78 -10.11 -7.92 -1.60
C SER A 78 -11.07 -6.88 -1.01
N SER A 79 -11.18 -6.78 0.31
CA SER A 79 -12.12 -5.87 0.99
C SER A 79 -12.00 -4.42 0.52
N ILE A 80 -10.78 -3.92 0.39
CA ILE A 80 -10.51 -2.52 0.00
C ILE A 80 -11.07 -2.23 -1.39
N SER A 81 -10.65 -2.98 -2.41
CA SER A 81 -11.08 -2.73 -3.79
C SER A 81 -12.58 -2.97 -3.98
N ALA A 82 -13.13 -4.03 -3.36
CA ALA A 82 -14.54 -4.36 -3.47
C ALA A 82 -15.46 -3.30 -2.84
N ILE A 83 -15.11 -2.81 -1.65
CA ILE A 83 -15.90 -1.79 -0.93
C ILE A 83 -15.86 -0.46 -1.66
N ILE A 84 -14.68 -0.01 -2.11
CA ILE A 84 -14.53 1.26 -2.84
C ILE A 84 -15.27 1.18 -4.18
N ALA A 85 -15.08 0.11 -4.94
CA ALA A 85 -15.78 -0.08 -6.21
C ALA A 85 -17.30 -0.06 -6.04
N THR A 86 -17.83 -0.72 -5.00
CA THR A 86 -19.26 -0.74 -4.71
C THR A 86 -19.77 0.64 -4.27
N ALA A 87 -19.03 1.32 -3.40
CA ALA A 87 -19.39 2.64 -2.90
C ALA A 87 -19.45 3.70 -4.01
N LEU A 88 -18.50 3.65 -4.93
CA LEU A 88 -18.36 4.60 -6.04
C LEU A 88 -19.04 4.11 -7.32
N LYS A 89 -19.62 2.91 -7.31
CA LYS A 89 -20.29 2.27 -8.48
C LYS A 89 -19.37 2.12 -9.67
N LEU A 90 -18.09 1.85 -9.44
CA LEU A 90 -17.11 1.66 -10.52
C LEU A 90 -17.50 0.47 -11.41
N LYS A 91 -17.29 0.60 -12.71
CA LYS A 91 -17.65 -0.40 -13.72
C LYS A 91 -16.44 -0.99 -14.45
N GLY A 92 -15.27 -0.40 -14.27
CA GLY A 92 -14.03 -0.90 -14.82
C GLY A 92 -13.42 -2.04 -14.01
N ILE A 93 -12.15 -2.28 -14.23
CA ILE A 93 -11.38 -3.33 -13.54
C ILE A 93 -11.46 -3.15 -12.01
N ASN A 94 -11.67 -4.26 -11.28
CA ASN A 94 -11.73 -4.26 -9.82
C ASN A 94 -11.13 -5.55 -9.27
N TYR A 95 -9.95 -5.44 -8.67
CA TYR A 95 -9.31 -6.51 -7.89
C TYR A 95 -8.22 -5.96 -6.96
N SER A 96 -7.74 -6.81 -6.07
CA SER A 96 -6.67 -6.50 -5.14
C SER A 96 -5.41 -7.34 -5.43
N ILE A 97 -4.27 -6.74 -5.16
CA ILE A 97 -2.97 -7.41 -5.03
C ILE A 97 -2.63 -7.43 -3.54
N SER A 98 -1.91 -8.46 -3.09
CA SER A 98 -1.34 -8.53 -1.75
C SER A 98 0.09 -9.05 -1.85
N SER A 99 1.04 -8.27 -1.37
CA SER A 99 2.48 -8.55 -1.39
C SER A 99 3.19 -7.85 -0.22
N ALA A 100 2.63 -8.02 0.99
CA ALA A 100 3.13 -7.43 2.23
C ALA A 100 3.37 -5.91 2.08
N CYS A 101 4.52 -5.39 2.53
CA CYS A 101 4.85 -3.96 2.47
C CYS A 101 4.91 -3.39 1.03
N ALA A 102 5.11 -4.23 0.01
CA ALA A 102 5.14 -3.81 -1.40
C ALA A 102 3.76 -3.71 -2.05
N THR A 103 2.68 -4.05 -1.36
CA THR A 103 1.32 -4.13 -1.90
C THR A 103 0.89 -2.88 -2.65
N SER A 104 1.00 -1.71 -2.01
CA SER A 104 0.57 -0.45 -2.63
C SER A 104 1.40 -0.11 -3.88
N ALA A 105 2.71 -0.33 -3.83
CA ALA A 105 3.60 -0.11 -4.98
C ALA A 105 3.25 -1.04 -6.15
N HIS A 106 2.95 -2.31 -5.88
CA HIS A 106 2.50 -3.26 -6.90
C HIS A 106 1.12 -2.88 -7.47
N CYS A 107 0.19 -2.41 -6.65
CA CYS A 107 -1.10 -1.91 -7.12
C CYS A 107 -0.94 -0.71 -8.06
N ILE A 108 -0.07 0.24 -7.70
CA ILE A 108 0.21 1.44 -8.49
C ILE A 108 0.89 1.08 -9.81
N GLY A 109 1.96 0.27 -9.76
CA GLY A 109 2.69 -0.11 -10.96
C GLY A 109 1.84 -0.94 -11.93
N HIS A 110 1.09 -1.90 -11.42
CA HIS A 110 0.18 -2.70 -12.25
C HIS A 110 -0.96 -1.85 -12.85
N ALA A 111 -1.50 -0.90 -12.11
CA ALA A 111 -2.48 0.05 -12.63
C ALA A 111 -1.91 0.89 -13.78
N ALA A 112 -0.64 1.33 -13.65
CA ALA A 112 0.04 2.05 -14.72
C ALA A 112 0.20 1.18 -15.98
N ASP A 113 0.56 -0.10 -15.83
CA ASP A 113 0.65 -1.04 -16.95
C ASP A 113 -0.70 -1.25 -17.65
N LEU A 114 -1.80 -1.36 -16.90
CA LEU A 114 -3.15 -1.47 -17.46
C LEU A 114 -3.54 -0.24 -18.28
N ILE A 115 -3.20 0.97 -17.78
CA ILE A 115 -3.44 2.23 -18.49
C ILE A 115 -2.54 2.30 -19.73
N LYS A 116 -1.25 2.03 -19.61
CA LYS A 116 -0.28 2.02 -20.72
C LYS A 116 -0.69 1.06 -21.84
N ASN A 117 -1.30 -0.08 -21.48
CA ASN A 117 -1.83 -1.06 -22.43
C ASN A 117 -3.23 -0.73 -22.95
N GLY A 118 -3.79 0.45 -22.65
CA GLY A 118 -5.08 0.91 -23.14
C GLY A 118 -6.29 0.17 -22.58
N GLN A 119 -6.14 -0.57 -21.46
CA GLN A 119 -7.25 -1.32 -20.86
C GLN A 119 -8.19 -0.42 -20.05
N GLN A 120 -7.66 0.62 -19.43
CA GLN A 120 -8.41 1.62 -18.66
C GLN A 120 -7.86 3.02 -18.97
N ASP A 121 -8.67 4.05 -18.76
CA ASP A 121 -8.24 5.45 -18.87
C ASP A 121 -7.87 6.03 -17.51
N ILE A 122 -8.61 5.60 -16.46
CA ILE A 122 -8.35 5.98 -15.07
C ILE A 122 -8.36 4.74 -14.19
N ILE A 123 -7.41 4.65 -13.27
CA ILE A 123 -7.41 3.65 -12.21
C ILE A 123 -7.11 4.31 -10.87
N ILE A 124 -7.97 4.05 -9.89
CA ILE A 124 -7.70 4.35 -8.49
C ILE A 124 -6.77 3.26 -7.99
N ALA A 125 -5.57 3.62 -7.51
CA ALA A 125 -4.56 2.65 -7.11
C ALA A 125 -3.90 3.00 -5.78
N GLY A 126 -3.54 1.99 -5.00
CA GLY A 126 -2.88 2.18 -3.72
C GLY A 126 -3.14 1.06 -2.74
N GLY A 127 -3.09 1.36 -1.46
CA GLY A 127 -3.33 0.37 -0.43
C GLY A 127 -3.56 0.98 0.95
N SER A 128 -3.91 0.10 1.86
CA SER A 128 -4.19 0.45 3.25
C SER A 128 -4.02 -0.76 4.15
N ASP A 129 -3.52 -0.52 5.34
CA ASP A 129 -3.47 -1.49 6.42
C ASP A 129 -4.07 -0.91 7.70
N ASP A 130 -4.65 -1.77 8.55
CA ASP A 130 -5.08 -1.43 9.90
C ASP A 130 -4.04 -1.93 10.92
N GLU A 131 -4.07 -1.36 12.11
CA GLU A 131 -3.29 -1.82 13.25
C GLU A 131 -4.20 -2.60 14.20
N HIS A 132 -3.68 -3.73 14.71
CA HIS A 132 -4.33 -4.49 15.76
C HIS A 132 -3.27 -5.30 16.52
N TRP A 133 -3.45 -5.43 17.84
CA TRP A 133 -2.52 -6.14 18.72
C TRP A 133 -2.16 -7.56 18.22
N SER A 134 -3.10 -8.26 17.58
CA SER A 134 -2.87 -9.61 17.07
C SER A 134 -1.88 -9.66 15.91
N SER A 135 -1.82 -8.60 15.10
CA SER A 135 -0.79 -8.42 14.07
C SER A 135 0.54 -8.02 14.72
N SER A 136 0.51 -7.09 15.68
CA SER A 136 1.69 -6.65 16.42
C SER A 136 2.38 -7.81 17.12
N CYS A 137 1.63 -8.72 17.77
CA CYS A 137 2.18 -9.92 18.40
C CYS A 137 2.99 -10.82 17.45
N LEU A 138 2.59 -10.92 16.18
CA LEU A 138 3.33 -11.73 15.21
C LEU A 138 4.69 -11.14 14.89
N PHE A 139 4.76 -9.83 14.74
CA PHE A 139 6.01 -9.11 14.49
C PHE A 139 6.89 -9.02 15.75
N ASP A 140 6.27 -8.90 16.91
CA ASP A 140 6.99 -8.95 18.20
C ASP A 140 7.65 -10.32 18.41
N ALA A 141 6.92 -11.40 18.11
CA ALA A 141 7.45 -12.76 18.18
C ALA A 141 8.64 -13.02 17.23
N MET A 142 8.74 -12.24 16.13
CA MET A 142 9.91 -12.25 15.24
C MET A 142 11.08 -11.42 15.78
N GLY A 143 10.89 -10.64 16.84
CA GLY A 143 11.88 -9.65 17.31
C GLY A 143 12.04 -8.46 16.36
N ALA A 144 11.01 -8.12 15.57
CA ALA A 144 11.07 -7.07 14.56
C ALA A 144 10.59 -5.70 15.08
N LEU A 145 9.85 -5.67 16.20
CA LEU A 145 9.35 -4.43 16.79
C LEU A 145 10.36 -3.78 17.74
N SER A 146 10.32 -2.45 17.78
CA SER A 146 11.01 -1.67 18.80
C SER A 146 10.45 -1.98 20.18
N SER A 147 11.31 -2.26 21.15
CA SER A 147 10.95 -2.59 22.53
C SER A 147 11.66 -1.73 23.59
N ASN A 148 12.79 -1.11 23.25
CA ASN A 148 13.58 -0.31 24.20
C ASN A 148 13.00 1.08 24.46
N PHE A 149 12.00 1.50 23.69
CA PHE A 149 11.43 2.85 23.75
C PHE A 149 9.97 2.87 24.24
N ASN A 150 9.50 1.83 24.91
CA ASN A 150 8.11 1.75 25.40
C ASN A 150 7.75 2.89 26.36
N GLU A 151 8.72 3.36 27.18
CA GLU A 151 8.53 4.50 28.07
C GLU A 151 8.53 5.86 27.36
N ASN A 152 9.02 5.91 26.10
CA ASN A 152 9.02 7.12 25.26
C ASN A 152 8.71 6.77 23.80
N PRO A 153 7.48 6.32 23.48
CA PRO A 153 7.13 5.76 22.19
C PRO A 153 7.22 6.75 21.02
N THR A 154 7.19 8.05 21.30
CA THR A 154 7.26 9.09 20.25
C THR A 154 8.63 9.15 19.55
N VAL A 155 9.66 8.51 20.10
CA VAL A 155 11.01 8.44 19.53
C VAL A 155 11.42 7.01 19.16
N ALA A 156 10.50 6.05 19.20
CA ALA A 156 10.79 4.64 18.93
C ALA A 156 11.11 4.39 17.46
N SER A 157 10.30 4.93 16.54
CA SER A 157 10.58 4.86 15.10
C SER A 157 11.69 5.84 14.74
N ARG A 158 12.88 5.29 14.38
CA ARG A 158 14.09 6.06 14.12
C ARG A 158 14.96 5.42 13.03
N PRO A 159 14.47 5.35 11.77
CA PRO A 159 15.22 4.76 10.68
C PRO A 159 16.65 5.36 10.61
N TYR A 160 17.63 4.49 10.35
CA TYR A 160 19.05 4.83 10.19
C TYR A 160 19.77 5.32 11.45
N ASP A 161 19.09 5.54 12.56
CA ASP A 161 19.70 5.92 13.83
C ASP A 161 20.53 4.74 14.41
N SER A 162 21.63 5.06 15.07
CA SER A 162 22.52 4.03 15.68
C SER A 162 21.84 3.23 16.79
N ASN A 163 20.84 3.82 17.47
CA ASN A 163 20.11 3.21 18.57
C ASN A 163 18.76 2.60 18.15
N ARG A 164 18.47 2.51 16.84
CA ARG A 164 17.25 1.86 16.36
C ARG A 164 17.21 0.39 16.76
N ASP A 165 16.06 -0.11 17.12
CA ASP A 165 15.89 -1.46 17.64
C ASP A 165 14.70 -2.24 17.02
N GLY A 166 14.05 -1.68 16.02
CA GLY A 166 12.90 -2.28 15.35
C GLY A 166 11.91 -1.25 14.85
N PHE A 167 10.88 -1.70 14.14
CA PHE A 167 9.85 -0.81 13.65
C PHE A 167 8.69 -0.63 14.64
N VAL A 168 7.88 0.39 14.40
CA VAL A 168 6.63 0.65 15.13
C VAL A 168 5.47 0.44 14.17
N ILE A 169 4.59 -0.50 14.48
CA ILE A 169 3.44 -0.81 13.63
C ILE A 169 2.41 0.31 13.68
N SER A 170 1.77 0.59 12.55
CA SER A 170 0.77 1.63 12.42
C SER A 170 -0.26 1.27 11.35
N GLY A 171 -1.37 2.00 11.31
CA GLY A 171 -2.40 1.89 10.28
C GLY A 171 -2.50 3.15 9.44
N GLY A 172 -2.98 3.01 8.22
CA GLY A 172 -3.18 4.14 7.32
C GLY A 172 -3.52 3.73 5.89
N ALA A 173 -3.71 4.72 5.02
CA ALA A 173 -3.99 4.51 3.61
C ALA A 173 -3.32 5.56 2.73
N GLY A 174 -2.86 5.14 1.55
CA GLY A 174 -2.43 6.02 0.46
C GLY A 174 -3.10 5.61 -0.85
N MET A 175 -3.81 6.54 -1.48
CA MET A 175 -4.53 6.29 -2.72
C MET A 175 -4.18 7.35 -3.78
N LEU A 176 -3.96 6.90 -4.99
CA LEU A 176 -3.67 7.73 -6.15
C LEU A 176 -4.76 7.55 -7.21
N VAL A 177 -5.03 8.62 -7.97
CA VAL A 177 -5.76 8.55 -9.23
C VAL A 177 -4.73 8.58 -10.35
N LEU A 178 -4.50 7.43 -10.97
CA LEU A 178 -3.67 7.31 -12.17
C LEU A 178 -4.54 7.49 -13.40
N GLU A 179 -4.05 8.24 -14.36
CA GLU A 179 -4.78 8.59 -15.57
C GLU A 179 -3.85 8.64 -16.77
N GLU A 180 -4.33 8.23 -17.93
CA GLU A 180 -3.62 8.38 -19.20
C GLU A 180 -3.38 9.87 -19.48
N GLU A 181 -2.17 10.24 -19.90
CA GLU A 181 -1.72 11.64 -19.95
C GLU A 181 -2.57 12.49 -20.91
N GLU A 182 -2.85 12.00 -22.12
CA GLU A 182 -3.64 12.75 -23.10
C GLU A 182 -5.12 12.84 -22.72
N HIS A 183 -5.63 11.80 -22.05
CA HIS A 183 -6.96 11.82 -21.46
C HIS A 183 -7.06 12.91 -20.38
N ALA A 184 -6.07 12.99 -19.47
CA ALA A 184 -6.00 13.99 -18.42
C ALA A 184 -5.92 15.42 -19.00
N LYS A 185 -5.06 15.64 -20.00
CA LYS A 185 -4.92 16.94 -20.68
C LYS A 185 -6.21 17.35 -21.36
N LYS A 186 -6.88 16.43 -22.07
CA LYS A 186 -8.13 16.68 -22.79
C LYS A 186 -9.25 17.16 -21.88
N ARG A 187 -9.35 16.63 -20.66
CA ARG A 187 -10.35 17.07 -19.69
C ARG A 187 -9.90 18.27 -18.83
N GLY A 188 -8.69 18.79 -19.03
CA GLY A 188 -8.13 19.89 -18.26
C GLY A 188 -7.76 19.53 -16.81
N ALA A 189 -7.34 18.29 -16.58
CA ALA A 189 -6.92 17.86 -15.27
C ALA A 189 -5.68 18.59 -14.76
N ASN A 190 -5.61 18.82 -13.45
CA ASN A 190 -4.40 19.28 -12.79
C ASN A 190 -3.47 18.09 -12.56
N ILE A 191 -2.49 17.91 -13.45
CA ILE A 191 -1.52 16.82 -13.37
C ILE A 191 -0.47 17.19 -12.32
N LEU A 192 -0.40 16.43 -11.23
CA LEU A 192 0.54 16.65 -10.13
C LEU A 192 1.94 16.08 -10.41
N ALA A 193 2.00 14.92 -11.06
CA ALA A 193 3.25 14.21 -11.37
C ALA A 193 3.03 13.22 -12.52
N LYS A 194 4.13 12.70 -13.06
CA LYS A 194 4.14 11.58 -14.01
C LYS A 194 4.78 10.36 -13.36
N LEU A 195 4.17 9.19 -13.51
CA LEU A 195 4.79 7.92 -13.18
C LEU A 195 5.66 7.48 -14.37
N SER A 196 6.97 7.64 -14.23
CA SER A 196 7.93 7.46 -15.32
C SER A 196 8.57 6.07 -15.37
N GLY A 197 8.54 5.32 -14.28
CA GLY A 197 9.10 3.98 -14.22
C GLY A 197 8.48 3.15 -13.11
N TYR A 198 8.47 1.86 -13.31
CA TYR A 198 8.05 0.86 -12.34
C TYR A 198 8.78 -0.44 -12.62
N PHE A 199 9.17 -1.12 -11.56
CA PHE A 199 9.73 -2.46 -11.67
C PHE A 199 9.37 -3.28 -10.43
N ALA A 200 9.23 -4.58 -10.61
CA ALA A 200 9.02 -5.54 -9.53
C ALA A 200 9.81 -6.81 -9.82
N ASN A 201 10.40 -7.37 -8.79
CA ASN A 201 11.14 -8.62 -8.85
C ASN A 201 11.01 -9.40 -7.55
N SER A 202 11.62 -10.58 -7.50
CA SER A 202 11.81 -11.34 -6.27
C SER A 202 13.27 -11.31 -5.88
N ASP A 203 13.58 -11.07 -4.61
CA ASP A 203 14.93 -11.25 -4.07
C ASP A 203 15.33 -12.74 -4.10
N GLY A 204 14.40 -13.62 -3.71
CA GLY A 204 14.57 -15.07 -3.77
C GLY A 204 15.68 -15.63 -2.86
N TYR A 205 16.17 -14.82 -1.93
CA TYR A 205 17.27 -15.19 -1.04
C TYR A 205 16.79 -15.84 0.26
N ASP A 206 15.94 -15.14 1.00
CA ASP A 206 15.41 -15.58 2.30
C ASP A 206 13.99 -15.07 2.49
N MET A 207 13.22 -15.71 3.41
CA MET A 207 11.83 -15.29 3.67
C MET A 207 11.72 -13.96 4.40
N VAL A 208 12.72 -13.59 5.18
CA VAL A 208 12.69 -12.44 6.10
C VAL A 208 13.88 -11.50 5.93
N ALA A 209 15.08 -12.04 5.67
CA ALA A 209 16.32 -11.26 5.58
C ALA A 209 16.60 -10.83 4.13
N PRO A 210 16.61 -9.51 3.81
CA PRO A 210 16.91 -9.06 2.46
C PRO A 210 18.40 -9.26 2.13
N SER A 211 18.70 -9.70 0.91
CA SER A 211 20.08 -9.79 0.41
C SER A 211 20.66 -8.41 0.02
N GLY A 212 19.80 -7.47 -0.36
CA GLY A 212 20.14 -6.20 -0.97
C GLY A 212 20.22 -6.27 -2.50
N GLU A 213 20.57 -7.42 -3.07
CA GLU A 213 20.69 -7.61 -4.53
C GLU A 213 19.36 -7.43 -5.26
N GLY A 214 18.26 -7.98 -4.68
CA GLY A 214 16.93 -7.78 -5.21
C GLY A 214 16.50 -6.30 -5.23
N ALA A 215 16.89 -5.53 -4.21
CA ALA A 215 16.63 -4.09 -4.16
C ALA A 215 17.41 -3.34 -5.26
N ILE A 216 18.69 -3.70 -5.51
CA ILE A 216 19.49 -3.12 -6.59
C ILE A 216 18.81 -3.36 -7.94
N ARG A 217 18.45 -4.60 -8.26
CA ARG A 217 17.75 -4.93 -9.52
C ARG A 217 16.42 -4.21 -9.66
N CYS A 218 15.68 -4.05 -8.55
CA CYS A 218 14.41 -3.37 -8.57
C CYS A 218 14.58 -1.87 -8.88
N MET A 219 15.51 -1.20 -8.21
CA MET A 219 15.80 0.21 -8.47
C MET A 219 16.36 0.42 -9.88
N ASP A 220 17.34 -0.37 -10.31
CA ASP A 220 17.90 -0.30 -11.67
C ASP A 220 16.81 -0.48 -12.74
N GLY A 221 15.96 -1.50 -12.57
CA GLY A 221 14.85 -1.74 -13.50
C GLY A 221 13.84 -0.58 -13.56
N ALA A 222 13.54 0.05 -12.42
CA ALA A 222 12.60 1.16 -12.35
C ALA A 222 13.12 2.43 -13.03
N ILE A 223 14.44 2.69 -12.96
CA ILE A 223 15.05 3.90 -13.52
C ILE A 223 15.60 3.71 -14.94
N LYS A 224 15.65 2.48 -15.45
CA LYS A 224 16.30 2.11 -16.70
C LYS A 224 15.93 2.96 -17.93
N GLU A 225 14.67 3.38 -18.02
CA GLU A 225 14.18 4.20 -19.14
C GLU A 225 14.14 5.70 -18.80
N MET A 226 14.54 6.09 -17.59
CA MET A 226 14.55 7.49 -17.19
C MET A 226 15.68 8.26 -17.84
N LYS A 227 15.38 9.53 -18.17
CA LYS A 227 16.36 10.45 -18.80
C LYS A 227 16.90 11.50 -17.82
N SER A 228 16.33 11.57 -16.63
CA SER A 228 16.71 12.50 -15.57
C SER A 228 17.44 11.78 -14.44
N GLU A 229 18.29 12.48 -13.73
CA GLU A 229 18.86 12.02 -12.48
C GLU A 229 17.76 11.90 -11.40
N ILE A 230 18.06 11.10 -10.38
CA ILE A 230 17.19 10.96 -9.19
C ILE A 230 17.65 11.95 -8.13
N ASP A 231 16.75 12.81 -7.69
CA ASP A 231 17.03 13.80 -6.65
C ASP A 231 16.78 13.27 -5.24
N TYR A 232 15.78 12.37 -5.11
CA TYR A 232 15.34 11.87 -3.82
C TYR A 232 14.85 10.43 -3.89
N ILE A 233 15.19 9.62 -2.90
CA ILE A 233 14.67 8.26 -2.70
C ILE A 233 13.86 8.23 -1.41
N ASN A 234 12.58 7.94 -1.50
CA ASN A 234 11.80 7.56 -0.33
C ASN A 234 12.04 6.08 -0.02
N THR A 235 12.87 5.83 0.96
CA THR A 235 13.29 4.49 1.37
C THR A 235 12.20 3.73 2.09
N HIS A 236 12.35 2.41 2.22
CA HIS A 236 11.50 1.62 3.12
C HIS A 236 11.74 2.00 4.58
N GLY A 237 13.00 2.14 5.01
CA GLY A 237 13.41 2.79 6.25
C GLY A 237 12.65 2.28 7.48
N THR A 238 12.68 0.98 7.73
CA THR A 238 11.84 0.35 8.76
C THR A 238 12.32 0.53 10.18
N SER A 239 13.46 1.19 10.39
CA SER A 239 14.08 1.30 11.73
C SER A 239 14.57 -0.04 12.28
N THR A 240 14.79 -1.04 11.41
CA THR A 240 15.34 -2.33 11.82
C THR A 240 16.86 -2.36 11.67
N PRO A 241 17.58 -3.01 12.60
CA PRO A 241 19.05 -3.05 12.57
C PRO A 241 19.62 -3.59 11.25
N VAL A 242 19.01 -4.63 10.69
CA VAL A 242 19.47 -5.30 9.45
C VAL A 242 18.92 -4.63 8.21
N GLY A 243 17.61 -4.34 8.18
CA GLY A 243 16.90 -3.84 7.00
C GLY A 243 17.44 -2.51 6.52
N ASP A 244 17.62 -1.54 7.42
CA ASP A 244 18.11 -0.21 7.08
C ASP A 244 19.52 -0.25 6.46
N VAL A 245 20.41 -1.10 7.00
CA VAL A 245 21.77 -1.26 6.45
C VAL A 245 21.76 -1.92 5.07
N ALA A 246 20.95 -2.96 4.88
CA ALA A 246 20.84 -3.63 3.60
C ALA A 246 20.33 -2.68 2.50
N GLU A 247 19.33 -1.85 2.82
CA GLU A 247 18.77 -0.85 1.91
C GLU A 247 19.80 0.24 1.56
N LEU A 248 20.49 0.80 2.55
CA LEU A 248 21.54 1.81 2.32
C LEU A 248 22.69 1.26 1.47
N ASN A 249 23.11 0.02 1.71
CA ASN A 249 24.17 -0.61 0.91
C ASN A 249 23.72 -0.80 -0.54
N ALA A 250 22.47 -1.20 -0.76
CA ALA A 250 21.92 -1.33 -2.11
C ALA A 250 21.86 0.01 -2.86
N ILE A 251 21.43 1.09 -2.19
CA ILE A 251 21.44 2.45 -2.75
C ILE A 251 22.87 2.87 -3.08
N LYS A 252 23.81 2.68 -2.15
CA LYS A 252 25.22 3.03 -2.35
C LYS A 252 25.86 2.25 -3.49
N GLU A 253 25.53 0.98 -3.63
CA GLU A 253 26.06 0.14 -4.72
C GLU A 253 25.56 0.62 -6.08
N LEU A 254 24.26 0.98 -6.19
CA LEU A 254 23.69 1.43 -7.46
C LEU A 254 24.13 2.85 -7.85
N PHE A 255 24.13 3.78 -6.90
CA PHE A 255 24.34 5.21 -7.19
C PHE A 255 25.78 5.70 -6.88
N GLY A 256 26.58 4.93 -6.15
CA GLY A 256 27.96 5.27 -5.79
C GLY A 256 28.06 6.59 -5.00
N SER A 257 28.99 7.46 -5.43
CA SER A 257 29.18 8.78 -4.81
C SER A 257 28.09 9.80 -5.14
N ASN A 258 27.23 9.49 -6.10
CA ASN A 258 26.13 10.35 -6.56
C ASN A 258 24.78 9.88 -5.99
N ALA A 259 24.79 9.19 -4.84
CA ALA A 259 23.57 8.74 -4.21
C ALA A 259 22.62 9.91 -3.94
N PRO A 260 21.34 9.80 -4.32
CA PRO A 260 20.33 10.80 -4.05
C PRO A 260 20.13 11.03 -2.55
N MET A 261 19.45 12.12 -2.22
CA MET A 261 18.97 12.36 -0.85
C MET A 261 17.97 11.24 -0.45
N ILE A 262 18.01 10.80 0.80
CA ILE A 262 17.08 9.83 1.41
C ILE A 262 16.39 10.43 2.62
#